data_27defd34c2d02ca2cc52867d1b532778
#
_entry.id   27defd34c2d02ca2cc52867d1b532778
#
_cell.length_a   1.000
_cell.length_b   1.000
_cell.length_c   1.000
_cell.angle_alpha   90.00
_cell.angle_beta   90.00
_cell.angle_gamma   90.00
#
_symmetry.space_group_name_H-M   'P 1'
#
loop_
_entity.id
_entity.type
_entity.pdbx_description
1 polymer ?
#
loop_
_entity_poly.entity_id
_entity_poly.type
_entity_poly.pdbx_seq_one_letter_code
_entity_poly.pdbx_strand_id
1 'polypeptide(L)'
;SGELDDARRIATEIGIAHRVVETNEFANPLYVQNSKDRCYHCKTELYSQLDGLSESLDVQVVFNGTNTDDLGDYRPGLQAASEHSVVSPLVECGISKADVRSLAEGWNLPTWDKPASPCLSSRIAYGEEVTAERLQMVDLAEQWLKENGFVNLRVRYHRGDIARIEVPIDQVASVAANEL
;
A
#
# COMPACT_ATOMS: atom_id res chain seq x y z
N SER A 1 -10.99 -5.45 -1.33
CA SER A 1 -9.91 -5.85 -0.40
C SER A 1 -10.27 -5.43 1.01
N GLY A 2 -9.96 -6.23 2.02
CA GLY A 2 -10.28 -5.93 3.42
C GLY A 2 -9.59 -4.69 4.02
N GLU A 3 -8.66 -4.07 3.30
CA GLU A 3 -7.90 -2.89 3.76
C GLU A 3 -8.80 -1.67 4.03
N LEU A 4 -9.81 -1.44 3.18
CA LEU A 4 -10.74 -0.32 3.38
C LEU A 4 -11.64 -0.54 4.60
N ASP A 5 -12.07 -1.78 4.83
CA ASP A 5 -12.89 -2.12 5.98
C ASP A 5 -12.08 -2.05 7.27
N ASP A 6 -10.81 -2.47 7.25
CA ASP A 6 -9.87 -2.25 8.35
C ASP A 6 -9.68 -0.77 8.65
N ALA A 7 -9.48 0.07 7.64
CA ALA A 7 -9.34 1.51 7.82
C ALA A 7 -10.57 2.15 8.46
N ARG A 8 -11.78 1.78 8.02
CA ARG A 8 -13.05 2.24 8.60
C ARG A 8 -13.20 1.82 10.08
N ARG A 9 -12.89 0.56 10.36
CA ARG A 9 -12.97 0.01 11.72
C ARG A 9 -12.01 0.75 12.66
N ILE A 10 -10.75 0.93 12.26
CA ILE A 10 -9.75 1.62 13.09
C ILE A 10 -10.12 3.08 13.29
N ALA A 11 -10.55 3.79 12.25
CA ALA A 11 -10.97 5.18 12.37
C ALA A 11 -12.14 5.33 13.38
N THR A 12 -13.07 4.38 13.38
CA THR A 12 -14.17 4.33 14.35
C THR A 12 -13.65 4.07 15.76
N GLU A 13 -12.72 3.13 15.93
CA GLU A 13 -12.15 2.76 17.22
C GLU A 13 -11.39 3.91 17.89
N ILE A 14 -10.58 4.64 17.11
CA ILE A 14 -9.88 5.84 17.62
C ILE A 14 -10.74 7.11 17.64
N GLY A 15 -11.94 7.09 17.09
CA GLY A 15 -12.86 8.23 17.10
C GLY A 15 -12.50 9.38 16.17
N ILE A 16 -11.81 9.09 15.03
CA ILE A 16 -11.48 10.10 14.02
C ILE A 16 -12.41 10.02 12.80
N ALA A 17 -12.65 11.18 12.16
CA ALA A 17 -13.40 11.21 10.92
C ALA A 17 -12.62 10.47 9.82
N HIS A 18 -13.32 9.67 9.03
CA HIS A 18 -12.75 8.92 7.90
C HIS A 18 -13.48 9.29 6.61
N ARG A 19 -12.71 9.56 5.56
CA ARG A 19 -13.24 9.82 4.22
C ARG A 19 -12.50 8.97 3.21
N VAL A 20 -13.23 8.36 2.28
CA VAL A 20 -12.69 7.70 1.09
C VAL A 20 -12.59 8.72 -0.03
N VAL A 21 -11.42 8.82 -0.62
CA VAL A 21 -11.14 9.66 -1.79
C VAL A 21 -10.87 8.74 -2.98
N GLU A 22 -11.58 8.95 -4.07
CA GLU A 22 -11.34 8.24 -5.31
C GLU A 22 -10.19 8.90 -6.07
N THR A 23 -9.29 8.10 -6.59
CA THR A 23 -8.15 8.51 -7.40
C THR A 23 -8.21 7.82 -8.76
N ASN A 24 -7.58 8.39 -9.79
CA ASN A 24 -7.62 7.85 -11.15
C ASN A 24 -6.21 7.72 -11.74
N GLU A 25 -5.36 6.95 -11.10
CA GLU A 25 -3.99 6.71 -11.54
C GLU A 25 -3.92 6.10 -12.95
N PHE A 26 -4.94 5.34 -13.34
CA PHE A 26 -5.01 4.71 -14.67
C PHE A 26 -5.16 5.72 -15.83
N ALA A 27 -5.60 6.95 -15.55
CA ALA A 27 -5.59 8.01 -16.54
C ALA A 27 -4.18 8.52 -16.86
N ASN A 28 -3.18 8.20 -16.02
CA ASN A 28 -1.80 8.60 -16.20
C ASN A 28 -0.99 7.50 -16.92
N PRO A 29 -0.57 7.71 -18.19
CA PRO A 29 0.21 6.71 -18.92
C PRO A 29 1.53 6.33 -18.24
N LEU A 30 2.15 7.27 -17.50
CA LEU A 30 3.41 7.03 -16.78
C LEU A 30 3.21 6.09 -15.58
N TYR A 31 2.04 6.12 -14.95
CA TYR A 31 1.67 5.12 -13.96
C TYR A 31 1.45 3.74 -14.61
N VAL A 32 0.69 3.71 -15.72
CA VAL A 32 0.36 2.47 -16.44
C VAL A 32 1.61 1.76 -16.96
N GLN A 33 2.60 2.50 -17.47
CA GLN A 33 3.88 1.95 -17.96
C GLN A 33 4.68 1.17 -16.89
N ASN A 34 4.37 1.39 -15.60
CA ASN A 34 4.98 0.65 -14.50
C ASN A 34 6.51 0.71 -14.45
N SER A 35 7.05 1.91 -14.65
CA SER A 35 8.47 2.18 -14.45
C SER A 35 8.83 2.28 -12.96
N LYS A 36 10.12 2.45 -12.66
CA LYS A 36 10.60 2.52 -11.26
C LYS A 36 10.02 3.70 -10.48
N ASP A 37 9.60 4.75 -11.16
CA ASP A 37 8.98 5.95 -10.61
C ASP A 37 7.43 5.88 -10.54
N ARG A 38 6.81 4.73 -10.86
CA ARG A 38 5.36 4.54 -10.77
C ARG A 38 4.77 5.07 -9.46
N CYS A 39 5.46 4.84 -8.31
CA CYS A 39 4.97 5.31 -7.01
C CYS A 39 4.95 6.83 -6.89
N TYR A 40 5.83 7.55 -7.59
CA TYR A 40 5.77 9.00 -7.71
C TYR A 40 4.46 9.42 -8.37
N HIS A 41 4.14 8.87 -9.53
CA HIS A 41 2.91 9.21 -10.28
C HIS A 41 1.64 8.86 -9.50
N CYS A 42 1.60 7.72 -8.83
CA CYS A 42 0.49 7.33 -7.96
C CYS A 42 0.30 8.31 -6.80
N LYS A 43 1.38 8.72 -6.14
CA LYS A 43 1.31 9.65 -5.01
C LYS A 43 0.99 11.07 -5.45
N THR A 44 1.49 11.50 -6.61
CA THR A 44 1.13 12.81 -7.20
C THR A 44 -0.38 12.89 -7.45
N GLU A 45 -0.98 11.84 -8.04
CA GLU A 45 -2.43 11.78 -8.22
C GLU A 45 -3.18 11.91 -6.87
N LEU A 46 -2.79 11.09 -5.88
CA LEU A 46 -3.40 11.15 -4.55
C LEU A 46 -3.30 12.55 -3.94
N TYR A 47 -2.12 13.15 -3.94
CA TYR A 47 -1.91 14.45 -3.30
C TYR A 47 -2.62 15.57 -4.06
N SER A 48 -2.71 15.52 -5.39
CA SER A 48 -3.52 16.47 -6.17
C SER A 48 -5.00 16.44 -5.78
N GLN A 49 -5.55 15.23 -5.53
CA GLN A 49 -6.92 15.10 -5.04
C GLN A 49 -7.07 15.65 -3.60
N LEU A 50 -6.05 15.43 -2.76
CA LEU A 50 -6.05 15.95 -1.39
C LEU A 50 -5.89 17.47 -1.34
N ASP A 51 -5.14 18.08 -2.24
CA ASP A 51 -5.01 19.55 -2.33
C ASP A 51 -6.37 20.19 -2.57
N GLY A 52 -7.11 19.74 -3.57
CA GLY A 52 -8.47 20.24 -3.84
C GLY A 52 -9.45 19.97 -2.69
N LEU A 53 -9.29 18.83 -1.99
CA LEU A 53 -10.12 18.53 -0.82
C LEU A 53 -9.75 19.41 0.38
N SER A 54 -8.47 19.67 0.60
CA SER A 54 -7.96 20.49 1.70
C SER A 54 -8.48 21.93 1.60
N GLU A 55 -8.50 22.52 0.41
CA GLU A 55 -9.09 23.83 0.18
C GLU A 55 -10.57 23.87 0.57
N SER A 56 -11.34 22.84 0.18
CA SER A 56 -12.78 22.76 0.44
C SER A 56 -13.13 22.56 1.91
N LEU A 57 -12.22 22.01 2.71
CA LEU A 57 -12.41 21.66 4.13
C LEU A 57 -11.64 22.56 5.09
N ASP A 58 -10.97 23.61 4.59
CA ASP A 58 -10.09 24.50 5.37
C ASP A 58 -9.01 23.72 6.17
N VAL A 59 -8.43 22.71 5.52
CA VAL A 59 -7.34 21.91 6.10
C VAL A 59 -6.02 22.64 5.90
N GLN A 60 -5.30 22.90 7.00
CA GLN A 60 -4.06 23.69 6.97
C GLN A 60 -2.83 22.82 6.64
N VAL A 61 -2.85 21.54 6.97
CA VAL A 61 -1.70 20.66 6.81
C VAL A 61 -2.15 19.23 6.49
N VAL A 62 -1.47 18.60 5.54
CA VAL A 62 -1.63 17.17 5.23
C VAL A 62 -0.45 16.40 5.81
N PHE A 63 -0.72 15.36 6.58
CA PHE A 63 0.29 14.46 7.14
C PHE A 63 0.30 13.11 6.43
N ASN A 64 1.48 12.48 6.38
CA ASN A 64 1.62 11.08 6.00
C ASN A 64 2.20 10.24 7.14
N GLY A 65 2.14 8.92 7.00
CA GLY A 65 2.66 7.96 7.99
C GLY A 65 4.10 7.49 7.73
N THR A 66 4.90 8.26 6.98
CA THR A 66 6.31 7.95 6.73
C THR A 66 7.08 8.00 8.06
N ASN A 67 7.90 7.00 8.33
CA ASN A 67 8.74 6.88 9.52
C ASN A 67 10.24 6.85 9.16
N THR A 68 11.13 6.81 10.14
CA THR A 68 12.58 6.92 9.89
C THR A 68 13.15 5.75 9.08
N ASP A 69 12.58 4.55 9.17
CA ASP A 69 13.05 3.38 8.40
C ASP A 69 12.74 3.52 6.88
N ASP A 70 11.82 4.42 6.53
CA ASP A 70 11.47 4.68 5.14
C ASP A 70 12.51 5.57 4.42
N LEU A 71 13.40 6.26 5.14
CA LEU A 71 14.35 7.23 4.56
C LEU A 71 15.55 6.58 3.89
N GLY A 72 15.89 5.34 4.22
CA GLY A 72 17.05 4.62 3.71
C GLY A 72 16.83 3.94 2.35
N ASP A 73 15.64 4.01 1.78
CA ASP A 73 15.22 3.27 0.58
C ASP A 73 14.88 4.22 -0.58
N TYR A 74 14.97 3.71 -1.80
CA TYR A 74 14.50 4.43 -2.99
C TYR A 74 12.96 4.50 -2.98
N ARG A 75 12.43 5.66 -2.60
CA ARG A 75 10.98 5.88 -2.48
C ARG A 75 10.53 7.11 -3.25
N PRO A 76 10.29 6.98 -4.56
CA PRO A 76 9.88 8.11 -5.41
C PRO A 76 8.58 8.78 -4.92
N GLY A 77 7.73 8.08 -4.17
CA GLY A 77 6.56 8.66 -3.53
C GLY A 77 6.86 9.71 -2.45
N LEU A 78 8.07 9.73 -1.86
CA LEU A 78 8.49 10.78 -0.92
C LEU A 78 8.76 12.10 -1.64
N GLN A 79 9.27 12.04 -2.88
CA GLN A 79 9.42 13.22 -3.72
C GLN A 79 8.05 13.89 -3.97
N ALA A 80 7.05 13.12 -4.38
CA ALA A 80 5.69 13.63 -4.57
C ALA A 80 5.13 14.26 -3.28
N ALA A 81 5.35 13.63 -2.10
CA ALA A 81 4.95 14.19 -0.82
C ALA A 81 5.59 15.57 -0.56
N SER A 82 6.89 15.71 -0.83
CA SER A 82 7.61 16.97 -0.68
C SER A 82 7.09 18.07 -1.62
N GLU A 83 6.84 17.73 -2.88
CA GLU A 83 6.32 18.66 -3.89
C GLU A 83 4.91 19.18 -3.54
N HIS A 84 4.10 18.40 -2.84
CA HIS A 84 2.78 18.76 -2.34
C HIS A 84 2.78 19.24 -0.88
N SER A 85 3.94 19.61 -0.33
CA SER A 85 4.08 20.12 1.05
C SER A 85 3.48 19.21 2.13
N VAL A 86 3.47 17.90 1.89
CA VAL A 86 2.98 16.91 2.86
C VAL A 86 4.04 16.68 3.94
N VAL A 87 3.65 16.85 5.18
CA VAL A 87 4.54 16.72 6.36
C VAL A 87 4.59 15.27 6.83
N SER A 88 5.77 14.83 7.29
CA SER A 88 6.02 13.48 7.84
C SER A 88 6.34 13.57 9.33
N PRO A 89 5.36 13.70 10.23
CA PRO A 89 5.59 13.99 11.65
C PRO A 89 6.41 12.92 12.36
N LEU A 90 6.24 11.66 11.97
CA LEU A 90 7.00 10.55 12.56
C LEU A 90 8.50 10.67 12.26
N VAL A 91 8.84 11.11 11.03
CA VAL A 91 10.24 11.39 10.65
C VAL A 91 10.79 12.55 11.45
N GLU A 92 10.06 13.67 11.55
CA GLU A 92 10.47 14.84 12.29
C GLU A 92 10.71 14.55 13.78
N CYS A 93 9.91 13.64 14.35
CA CYS A 93 10.06 13.18 15.74
C CYS A 93 11.07 12.03 15.90
N GLY A 94 11.73 11.57 14.83
CA GLY A 94 12.69 10.47 14.89
C GLY A 94 12.08 9.11 15.20
N ILE A 95 10.80 8.91 14.92
CA ILE A 95 10.03 7.69 15.22
C ILE A 95 10.28 6.62 14.17
N SER A 96 10.75 5.45 14.60
CA SER A 96 10.97 4.27 13.77
C SER A 96 9.71 3.42 13.60
N LYS A 97 9.76 2.41 12.70
CA LYS A 97 8.69 1.42 12.57
C LYS A 97 8.46 0.61 13.85
N ALA A 98 9.53 0.33 14.60
CA ALA A 98 9.43 -0.37 15.87
C ALA A 98 8.70 0.48 16.92
N ASP A 99 9.00 1.79 16.99
CA ASP A 99 8.31 2.72 17.88
C ASP A 99 6.83 2.85 17.55
N VAL A 100 6.48 2.95 16.24
CA VAL A 100 5.08 2.98 15.78
C VAL A 100 4.32 1.74 16.26
N ARG A 101 4.92 0.55 16.15
CA ARG A 101 4.31 -0.69 16.62
C ARG A 101 4.12 -0.72 18.12
N SER A 102 5.14 -0.30 18.89
CA SER A 102 5.06 -0.22 20.34
C SER A 102 3.98 0.75 20.83
N LEU A 103 3.84 1.91 20.16
CA LEU A 103 2.78 2.87 20.45
C LEU A 103 1.39 2.28 20.13
N ALA A 104 1.25 1.65 18.97
CA ALA A 104 -0.01 1.04 18.55
C ALA A 104 -0.43 -0.12 19.50
N GLU A 105 0.54 -0.94 19.96
CA GLU A 105 0.31 -1.98 20.96
C GLU A 105 -0.13 -1.38 22.28
N GLY A 106 0.58 -0.34 22.76
CA GLY A 106 0.24 0.37 24.00
C GLY A 106 -1.14 1.01 23.99
N TRP A 107 -1.66 1.35 22.82
CA TRP A 107 -3.03 1.85 22.60
C TRP A 107 -4.04 0.75 22.28
N ASN A 108 -3.62 -0.51 22.30
CA ASN A 108 -4.43 -1.68 21.96
C ASN A 108 -5.02 -1.63 20.53
N LEU A 109 -4.34 -0.98 19.59
CA LEU A 109 -4.78 -0.93 18.20
C LEU A 109 -4.53 -2.29 17.51
N PRO A 110 -5.52 -2.87 16.83
CA PRO A 110 -5.44 -4.22 16.27
C PRO A 110 -4.44 -4.35 15.08
N THR A 111 -3.82 -3.25 14.68
CA THR A 111 -2.84 -3.19 13.58
C THR A 111 -1.38 -3.19 14.02
N TRP A 112 -1.10 -3.27 15.32
CA TRP A 112 0.25 -3.15 15.87
C TRP A 112 1.23 -4.19 15.29
N ASP A 113 0.77 -5.42 15.05
CA ASP A 113 1.57 -6.53 14.48
C ASP A 113 1.29 -6.78 12.99
N LYS A 114 0.41 -5.97 12.35
CA LYS A 114 0.04 -6.16 10.95
C LYS A 114 1.27 -6.18 10.06
N PRO A 115 1.47 -7.24 9.22
CA PRO A 115 2.55 -7.28 8.25
C PRO A 115 2.48 -6.14 7.24
N ALA A 116 3.63 -5.73 6.70
CA ALA A 116 3.66 -4.74 5.64
C ALA A 116 2.90 -5.26 4.40
N SER A 117 1.89 -4.50 3.97
CA SER A 117 1.05 -4.81 2.82
C SER A 117 1.28 -3.78 1.70
N PRO A 118 2.30 -3.98 0.84
CA PRO A 118 2.50 -3.12 -0.33
C PRO A 118 1.28 -3.19 -1.26
N CYS A 119 1.03 -2.12 -2.03
CA CYS A 119 -0.10 -2.05 -2.96
C CYS A 119 -0.07 -3.18 -4.02
N LEU A 120 -1.22 -3.55 -4.56
CA LEU A 120 -1.34 -4.60 -5.58
C LEU A 120 -0.49 -4.30 -6.83
N SER A 121 -0.36 -3.04 -7.22
CA SER A 121 0.49 -2.65 -8.36
C SER A 121 1.95 -3.09 -8.19
N SER A 122 2.44 -3.24 -6.96
CA SER A 122 3.79 -3.76 -6.69
C SER A 122 3.97 -5.24 -7.05
N ARG A 123 2.88 -5.96 -7.33
CA ARG A 123 2.90 -7.36 -7.79
C ARG A 123 3.12 -7.47 -9.30
N ILE A 124 2.89 -6.40 -10.05
CA ILE A 124 3.15 -6.38 -11.49
C ILE A 124 4.64 -6.11 -11.70
N ALA A 125 5.30 -6.97 -12.48
CA ALA A 125 6.74 -6.82 -12.78
C ALA A 125 7.00 -5.50 -13.50
N TYR A 126 8.12 -4.83 -13.20
CA TYR A 126 8.47 -3.58 -13.86
C TYR A 126 8.55 -3.77 -15.38
N GLY A 127 7.99 -2.80 -16.12
CA GLY A 127 7.90 -2.82 -17.57
C GLY A 127 6.70 -3.61 -18.13
N GLU A 128 5.93 -4.28 -17.27
CA GLU A 128 4.60 -4.77 -17.62
C GLU A 128 3.57 -3.75 -17.19
N GLU A 129 2.62 -3.42 -18.06
CA GLU A 129 1.60 -2.42 -17.78
C GLU A 129 0.75 -2.79 -16.57
N VAL A 130 0.49 -1.81 -15.71
CA VAL A 130 -0.51 -1.94 -14.63
C VAL A 130 -1.88 -1.68 -15.21
N THR A 131 -2.71 -2.72 -15.27
CA THR A 131 -4.10 -2.63 -15.73
C THR A 131 -5.05 -3.11 -14.62
N ALA A 132 -6.28 -2.62 -14.63
CA ALA A 132 -7.31 -3.06 -13.69
C ALA A 132 -7.51 -4.58 -13.73
N GLU A 133 -7.46 -5.16 -14.93
CA GLU A 133 -7.60 -6.60 -15.17
C GLU A 133 -6.46 -7.39 -14.50
N ARG A 134 -5.19 -6.99 -14.71
CA ARG A 134 -4.04 -7.64 -14.09
C ARG A 134 -4.05 -7.52 -12.57
N LEU A 135 -4.47 -6.36 -12.04
CA LEU A 135 -4.62 -6.20 -10.59
C LEU A 135 -5.73 -7.10 -10.04
N GLN A 136 -6.84 -7.24 -10.74
CA GLN A 136 -7.91 -8.14 -10.35
C GLN A 136 -7.46 -9.62 -10.37
N MET A 137 -6.71 -10.04 -11.40
CA MET A 137 -6.13 -11.39 -11.45
C MET A 137 -5.24 -11.67 -10.22
N VAL A 138 -4.38 -10.73 -9.87
CA VAL A 138 -3.50 -10.86 -8.69
C VAL A 138 -4.31 -10.89 -7.40
N ASP A 139 -5.29 -10.00 -7.24
CA ASP A 139 -6.12 -9.92 -6.03
C ASP A 139 -6.91 -11.22 -5.81
N LEU A 140 -7.54 -11.74 -6.85
CA LEU A 140 -8.29 -13.01 -6.80
C LEU A 140 -7.37 -14.19 -6.46
N ALA A 141 -6.17 -14.24 -7.04
CA ALA A 141 -5.22 -15.31 -6.74
C ALA A 141 -4.70 -15.23 -5.30
N GLU A 142 -4.34 -14.02 -4.80
CA GLU A 142 -3.94 -13.85 -3.39
C GLU A 142 -5.09 -14.17 -2.42
N GLN A 143 -6.33 -13.77 -2.76
CA GLN A 143 -7.50 -14.07 -1.96
C GLN A 143 -7.74 -15.59 -1.88
N TRP A 144 -7.73 -16.28 -3.02
CA TRP A 144 -7.93 -17.73 -3.07
C TRP A 144 -6.89 -18.48 -2.22
N LEU A 145 -5.62 -18.09 -2.32
CA LEU A 145 -4.55 -18.70 -1.50
C LEU A 145 -4.79 -18.46 0.00
N LYS A 146 -5.24 -17.26 0.40
CA LYS A 146 -5.56 -16.95 1.80
C LYS A 146 -6.73 -17.79 2.31
N GLU A 147 -7.77 -17.97 1.50
CA GLU A 147 -8.93 -18.81 1.83
C GLU A 147 -8.54 -20.29 1.99
N ASN A 148 -7.46 -20.72 1.33
CA ASN A 148 -6.87 -22.07 1.48
C ASN A 148 -5.80 -22.15 2.59
N GLY A 149 -5.72 -21.16 3.47
CA GLY A 149 -4.90 -21.19 4.68
C GLY A 149 -3.46 -20.73 4.53
N PHE A 150 -3.07 -20.22 3.35
CA PHE A 150 -1.74 -19.64 3.15
C PHE A 150 -1.70 -18.20 3.66
N VAL A 151 -0.65 -17.85 4.39
CA VAL A 151 -0.45 -16.52 4.98
C VAL A 151 0.85 -15.90 4.52
N ASN A 152 0.98 -14.58 4.63
CA ASN A 152 2.19 -13.83 4.25
C ASN A 152 2.65 -14.09 2.81
N LEU A 153 1.71 -14.20 1.90
CA LEU A 153 1.95 -14.55 0.50
C LEU A 153 1.91 -13.32 -0.43
N ARG A 154 2.49 -13.48 -1.62
CA ARG A 154 2.34 -12.56 -2.75
C ARG A 154 2.26 -13.34 -4.05
N VAL A 155 1.34 -12.94 -4.93
CA VAL A 155 1.30 -13.42 -6.30
C VAL A 155 1.80 -12.32 -7.22
N ARG A 156 2.89 -12.57 -7.95
CA ARG A 156 3.47 -11.60 -8.88
C ARG A 156 3.15 -11.98 -10.32
N TYR A 157 2.67 -11.00 -11.04
CA TYR A 157 2.44 -11.11 -12.47
C TYR A 157 3.71 -10.76 -13.25
N HIS A 158 4.10 -11.64 -14.15
CA HIS A 158 5.21 -11.48 -15.07
C HIS A 158 4.76 -11.60 -16.52
N ARG A 159 5.63 -11.16 -17.45
CA ARG A 159 5.40 -11.26 -18.89
C ARG A 159 4.98 -12.68 -19.31
N GLY A 160 3.99 -12.75 -20.22
CA GLY A 160 3.46 -14.02 -20.73
C GLY A 160 2.49 -14.69 -19.76
N ASP A 161 1.80 -13.90 -18.95
CA ASP A 161 0.79 -14.35 -17.98
C ASP A 161 1.33 -15.36 -16.95
N ILE A 162 2.62 -15.22 -16.61
CA ILE A 162 3.25 -16.07 -15.61
C ILE A 162 2.96 -15.53 -14.21
N ALA A 163 2.37 -16.36 -13.35
CA ALA A 163 2.20 -16.08 -11.94
C ALA A 163 3.37 -16.66 -11.14
N ARG A 164 4.04 -15.83 -10.32
CA ARG A 164 5.03 -16.28 -9.34
C ARG A 164 4.45 -16.14 -7.94
N ILE A 165 4.26 -17.26 -7.26
CA ILE A 165 3.76 -17.31 -5.89
C ILE A 165 4.95 -17.22 -4.94
N GLU A 166 4.93 -16.26 -4.03
CA GLU A 166 5.91 -16.07 -2.96
C GLU A 166 5.21 -16.39 -1.64
N VAL A 167 5.76 -17.34 -0.88
CA VAL A 167 5.28 -17.75 0.44
C VAL A 167 6.49 -17.96 1.36
N PRO A 168 6.31 -18.02 2.69
CA PRO A 168 7.35 -18.49 3.62
C PRO A 168 7.88 -19.86 3.23
N ILE A 169 9.16 -20.09 3.52
CA ILE A 169 9.87 -21.32 3.07
C ILE A 169 9.20 -22.60 3.57
N ASP A 170 8.64 -22.59 4.75
CA ASP A 170 7.91 -23.69 5.36
C ASP A 170 6.57 -24.01 4.66
N GLN A 171 6.02 -23.09 3.88
CA GLN A 171 4.78 -23.27 3.13
C GLN A 171 4.99 -23.69 1.67
N VAL A 172 6.22 -23.62 1.14
CA VAL A 172 6.51 -23.91 -0.28
C VAL A 172 6.06 -25.32 -0.68
N ALA A 173 6.37 -26.33 0.13
CA ALA A 173 5.98 -27.71 -0.17
C ALA A 173 4.46 -27.89 -0.18
N SER A 174 3.75 -27.24 0.72
CA SER A 174 2.28 -27.31 0.80
C SER A 174 1.60 -26.63 -0.38
N VAL A 175 2.11 -25.48 -0.84
CA VAL A 175 1.60 -24.81 -2.06
C VAL A 175 1.84 -25.68 -3.29
N ALA A 176 3.02 -26.30 -3.41
CA ALA A 176 3.36 -27.14 -4.56
C ALA A 176 2.60 -28.49 -4.58
N ALA A 177 2.17 -28.99 -3.42
CA ALA A 177 1.42 -30.23 -3.30
C ALA A 177 -0.09 -30.07 -3.44
N ASN A 178 -0.63 -28.83 -3.34
CA ASN A 178 -2.04 -28.59 -3.62
C ASN A 178 -2.29 -28.83 -5.12
N GLU A 179 -3.13 -29.80 -5.41
CA GLU A 179 -3.70 -29.96 -6.74
C GLU A 179 -4.67 -28.78 -6.98
N LEU A 180 -4.19 -27.79 -7.72
CA LEU A 180 -4.91 -26.58 -8.10
C LEU A 180 -5.92 -26.87 -9.20
#